data_fe06b52b6bc86e3478c4a3a4826e3054
#
_entry.id   fe06b52b6bc86e3478c4a3a4826e3054
#
_cell.length_a   1.000
_cell.length_b   1.000
_cell.length_c   1.000
_cell.angle_alpha   90.00
_cell.angle_beta   90.00
_cell.angle_gamma   90.00
#
_symmetry.space_group_name_H-M   'P 1'
#
loop_
_entity.id
_entity.type
_entity.pdbx_description
1 polymer ?
#
loop_
_entity_poly.entity_id
_entity_poly.type
_entity_poly.pdbx_seq_one_letter_code
_entity_poly.pdbx_strand_id
1 'polypeptide(L)'
;EDFGIRRPKIAVLGLNPHASDGGLMGDEEARVIRPAIQKCFDKGLLTYGPYPSDGYFGAETYKQFDGTLAMYHDQGLIAFKTIAFEQGVNFTAGLPIVRTSPDHGTGLDIAGKDVASEVSFREAVYLAINIAEKRAEYKELNSNVLQTQNVDRKRER
;
A
#
# COMPACT_ATOMS: atom_id res chain seq x y z
N GLU A 1 8.88 -2.87 -6.67
CA GLU A 1 9.26 -2.25 -7.95
C GLU A 1 9.01 -0.74 -7.89
N ASP A 2 7.76 -0.28 -7.98
CA ASP A 2 7.38 1.13 -8.16
C ASP A 2 7.88 2.08 -7.05
N PHE A 3 7.90 1.64 -5.81
CA PHE A 3 8.37 2.43 -4.65
C PHE A 3 9.78 2.06 -4.18
N GLY A 4 10.47 1.14 -4.87
CA GLY A 4 11.83 0.72 -4.53
C GLY A 4 11.96 -0.07 -3.22
N ILE A 5 10.86 -0.55 -2.65
CA ILE A 5 10.84 -1.29 -1.38
C ILE A 5 11.01 -2.78 -1.66
N ARG A 6 12.13 -3.38 -1.24
CA ARG A 6 12.47 -4.77 -1.57
C ARG A 6 11.60 -5.82 -0.87
N ARG A 7 11.15 -5.59 0.35
CA ARG A 7 10.32 -6.50 1.16
C ARG A 7 9.30 -5.72 1.95
N PRO A 8 8.26 -5.16 1.28
CA PRO A 8 7.30 -4.30 1.93
C PRO A 8 6.50 -5.05 3.00
N LYS A 9 6.31 -4.40 4.14
CA LYS A 9 5.40 -4.86 5.21
C LYS A 9 4.03 -4.25 4.97
N ILE A 10 3.04 -5.10 4.82
CA ILE A 10 1.66 -4.68 4.53
C ILE A 10 0.77 -4.97 5.73
N ALA A 11 0.17 -3.95 6.29
CA ALA A 11 -0.90 -4.10 7.26
C ALA A 11 -2.23 -4.32 6.54
N VAL A 12 -3.02 -5.25 7.04
CA VAL A 12 -4.38 -5.52 6.56
C VAL A 12 -5.36 -5.12 7.66
N LEU A 13 -6.30 -4.23 7.35
CA LEU A 13 -7.32 -3.81 8.30
C LEU A 13 -8.45 -4.86 8.40
N GLY A 14 -9.15 -4.88 9.52
CA GLY A 14 -10.36 -5.66 9.67
C GLY A 14 -11.51 -5.05 8.86
N LEU A 15 -12.46 -5.88 8.47
CA LEU A 15 -13.72 -5.44 7.87
C LEU A 15 -14.68 -4.92 8.95
N ASN A 16 -14.79 -5.69 10.05
CA ASN A 16 -15.73 -5.43 11.12
C ASN A 16 -15.09 -4.61 12.25
N PRO A 17 -15.89 -3.91 13.08
CA PRO A 17 -15.40 -3.23 14.28
C PRO A 17 -14.58 -4.20 15.15
N HIS A 18 -13.52 -3.68 15.78
CA HIS A 18 -12.59 -4.44 16.63
C HIS A 18 -11.99 -5.68 15.97
N ALA A 19 -11.89 -5.69 14.62
CA ALA A 19 -11.50 -6.87 13.83
C ALA A 19 -12.31 -8.11 14.20
N SER A 20 -13.64 -7.95 14.29
CA SER A 20 -14.71 -8.89 14.66
C SER A 20 -14.80 -9.31 16.13
N ASP A 21 -13.91 -8.89 17.00
CA ASP A 21 -13.91 -9.26 18.44
C ASP A 21 -14.19 -10.75 18.67
N GLY A 22 -13.36 -11.61 18.07
CA GLY A 22 -13.49 -13.06 18.18
C GLY A 22 -14.73 -13.66 17.52
N GLY A 23 -15.40 -12.93 16.63
CA GLY A 23 -16.61 -13.38 15.92
C GLY A 23 -17.91 -12.77 16.47
N LEU A 24 -17.81 -11.88 17.47
CA LEU A 24 -18.99 -11.25 18.05
C LEU A 24 -19.63 -10.23 17.09
N MET A 25 -18.83 -9.60 16.22
CA MET A 25 -19.24 -8.57 15.27
C MET A 25 -19.09 -9.00 13.80
N GLY A 26 -19.21 -10.28 13.53
CA GLY A 26 -19.04 -10.86 12.20
C GLY A 26 -17.97 -11.94 12.19
N ASP A 27 -17.96 -12.77 11.17
CA ASP A 27 -17.05 -13.90 11.06
C ASP A 27 -16.07 -13.82 9.88
N GLU A 28 -16.11 -12.73 9.10
CA GLU A 28 -15.33 -12.56 7.89
C GLU A 28 -13.82 -12.53 8.18
N GLU A 29 -13.40 -11.96 9.31
CA GLU A 29 -12.01 -11.99 9.73
C GLU A 29 -11.52 -13.42 9.94
N ALA A 30 -12.31 -14.27 10.56
CA ALA A 30 -11.95 -15.67 10.83
C ALA A 30 -12.01 -16.53 9.57
N ARG A 31 -13.07 -16.37 8.76
CA ARG A 31 -13.33 -17.23 7.60
C ARG A 31 -12.58 -16.83 6.34
N VAL A 32 -12.32 -15.55 6.15
CA VAL A 32 -11.80 -15.03 4.89
C VAL A 32 -10.46 -14.29 5.08
N ILE A 33 -10.44 -13.28 5.96
CA ILE A 33 -9.31 -12.34 6.01
C ILE A 33 -8.06 -13.00 6.60
N ARG A 34 -8.14 -13.62 7.78
CA ARG A 34 -6.99 -14.32 8.40
C ARG A 34 -6.44 -15.44 7.52
N PRO A 35 -7.25 -16.32 6.91
CA PRO A 35 -6.74 -17.31 5.97
C PRO A 35 -6.06 -16.69 4.73
N ALA A 36 -6.56 -15.56 4.22
CA ALA A 36 -5.95 -14.86 3.11
C ALA A 36 -4.58 -14.25 3.49
N ILE A 37 -4.48 -13.60 4.65
CA ILE A 37 -3.22 -13.08 5.20
C ILE A 37 -2.21 -14.22 5.35
N GLN A 38 -2.62 -15.35 5.94
CA GLN A 38 -1.73 -16.51 6.12
C GLN A 38 -1.23 -17.04 4.78
N LYS A 39 -2.10 -17.21 3.79
CA LYS A 39 -1.70 -17.64 2.43
C LYS A 39 -0.71 -16.67 1.77
N CYS A 40 -0.86 -15.37 1.99
CA CYS A 40 0.08 -14.38 1.49
C CYS A 40 1.43 -14.51 2.20
N PHE A 41 1.41 -14.65 3.53
CA PHE A 41 2.62 -14.83 4.34
C PHE A 41 3.38 -16.08 3.95
N ASP A 42 2.69 -17.21 3.75
CA ASP A 42 3.29 -18.49 3.31
C ASP A 42 3.94 -18.39 1.92
N LYS A 43 3.48 -17.43 1.09
CA LYS A 43 4.11 -17.10 -0.20
C LYS A 43 5.27 -16.11 -0.08
N GLY A 44 5.65 -15.72 1.13
CA GLY A 44 6.75 -14.79 1.40
C GLY A 44 6.39 -13.30 1.34
N LEU A 45 5.11 -12.96 1.24
CA LEU A 45 4.62 -11.59 1.36
C LEU A 45 4.47 -11.22 2.84
N LEU A 46 5.11 -10.16 3.28
CA LEU A 46 5.06 -9.74 4.68
C LEU A 46 3.73 -9.02 4.99
N THR A 47 2.67 -9.81 5.15
CA THR A 47 1.31 -9.34 5.44
C THR A 47 0.95 -9.63 6.88
N TYR A 48 0.35 -8.67 7.55
CA TYR A 48 0.02 -8.71 8.99
C TYR A 48 -1.38 -8.19 9.25
N GLY A 49 -2.03 -8.70 10.29
CA GLY A 49 -3.38 -8.30 10.67
C GLY A 49 -4.32 -9.50 10.90
N PRO A 50 -5.64 -9.30 10.82
CA PRO A 50 -6.30 -8.02 10.60
C PRO A 50 -6.22 -7.12 11.84
N TYR A 51 -6.04 -5.80 11.61
CA TYR A 51 -6.01 -4.79 12.67
C TYR A 51 -7.34 -4.05 12.79
N PRO A 52 -7.84 -3.76 14.00
CA PRO A 52 -8.92 -2.80 14.19
C PRO A 52 -8.50 -1.43 13.66
N SER A 53 -9.28 -0.85 12.73
CA SER A 53 -8.85 0.37 12.01
C SER A 53 -8.71 1.59 12.91
N ASP A 54 -9.61 1.76 13.88
CA ASP A 54 -9.59 2.85 14.84
C ASP A 54 -8.31 2.84 15.69
N GLY A 55 -7.98 1.70 16.31
CA GLY A 55 -6.77 1.52 17.10
C GLY A 55 -5.51 1.60 16.24
N TYR A 56 -5.54 1.06 15.02
CA TYR A 56 -4.42 1.08 14.09
C TYR A 56 -4.00 2.49 13.70
N PHE A 57 -4.95 3.35 13.35
CA PHE A 57 -4.67 4.75 13.01
C PHE A 57 -4.47 5.60 14.28
N GLY A 58 -5.28 5.41 15.31
CA GLY A 58 -5.20 6.18 16.55
C GLY A 58 -3.89 6.02 17.32
N ALA A 59 -3.31 4.83 17.31
CA ALA A 59 -2.00 4.55 17.89
C ALA A 59 -0.83 4.74 16.91
N GLU A 60 -1.07 5.31 15.73
CA GLU A 60 -0.07 5.51 14.68
C GLU A 60 0.67 4.24 14.25
N THR A 61 0.06 3.07 14.44
CA THR A 61 0.66 1.77 14.09
C THR A 61 1.03 1.67 12.60
N TYR A 62 0.35 2.44 11.74
CA TYR A 62 0.65 2.53 10.31
C TYR A 62 2.11 2.93 10.02
N LYS A 63 2.78 3.67 10.91
CA LYS A 63 4.20 4.06 10.75
C LYS A 63 5.18 2.87 10.77
N GLN A 64 4.73 1.69 11.19
CA GLN A 64 5.54 0.45 11.21
C GLN A 64 5.45 -0.34 9.91
N PHE A 65 4.62 0.10 8.96
CA PHE A 65 4.32 -0.58 7.71
C PHE A 65 4.61 0.29 6.50
N ASP A 66 4.88 -0.35 5.38
CA ASP A 66 5.12 0.31 4.10
C ASP A 66 3.82 0.52 3.31
N GLY A 67 2.78 -0.22 3.67
CA GLY A 67 1.46 -0.09 3.07
C GLY A 67 0.36 -0.61 3.97
N THR A 68 -0.85 -0.09 3.77
CA THR A 68 -2.06 -0.48 4.49
C THR A 68 -3.14 -0.86 3.50
N LEU A 69 -3.67 -2.07 3.63
CA LEU A 69 -4.84 -2.52 2.88
C LEU A 69 -6.10 -2.26 3.70
N ALA A 70 -6.91 -1.33 3.23
CA ALA A 70 -8.25 -1.07 3.77
C ALA A 70 -9.28 -1.94 3.07
N MET A 71 -10.34 -2.34 3.79
CA MET A 71 -11.38 -3.22 3.27
C MET A 71 -12.45 -2.48 2.46
N TYR A 72 -12.62 -1.19 2.70
CA TYR A 72 -13.56 -0.35 1.97
C TYR A 72 -13.06 1.09 1.90
N HIS A 73 -13.65 1.85 0.98
CA HIS A 73 -13.20 3.17 0.58
C HIS A 73 -12.97 4.11 1.77
N ASP A 74 -13.98 4.35 2.60
CA ASP A 74 -13.88 5.36 3.66
C ASP A 74 -12.95 4.95 4.81
N GLN A 75 -12.80 3.64 5.07
CA GLN A 75 -11.85 3.14 6.06
C GLN A 75 -10.41 3.61 5.78
N GLY A 76 -10.02 3.61 4.52
CA GLY A 76 -8.71 4.08 4.10
C GLY A 76 -8.66 5.59 3.88
N LEU A 77 -9.62 6.14 3.14
CA LEU A 77 -9.53 7.53 2.69
C LEU A 77 -9.78 8.57 3.78
N ILE A 78 -10.59 8.27 4.79
CA ILE A 78 -10.75 9.18 5.93
C ILE A 78 -9.41 9.39 6.63
N ALA A 79 -8.74 8.28 6.98
CA ALA A 79 -7.43 8.34 7.63
C ALA A 79 -6.36 8.97 6.71
N PHE A 80 -6.31 8.57 5.45
CA PHE A 80 -5.38 9.10 4.46
C PHE A 80 -5.52 10.62 4.32
N LYS A 81 -6.73 11.14 4.14
CA LYS A 81 -6.97 12.58 4.01
C LYS A 81 -6.72 13.35 5.31
N THR A 82 -6.89 12.72 6.46
CA THR A 82 -6.55 13.33 7.75
C THR A 82 -5.03 13.48 7.90
N ILE A 83 -4.25 12.51 7.42
CA ILE A 83 -2.79 12.46 7.57
C ILE A 83 -2.08 13.27 6.47
N ALA A 84 -2.56 13.20 5.22
CA ALA A 84 -1.84 13.67 4.04
C ALA A 84 -2.71 14.48 3.05
N PHE A 85 -3.59 15.34 3.56
CA PHE A 85 -4.59 16.05 2.74
C PHE A 85 -4.00 16.83 1.57
N GLU A 86 -2.89 17.54 1.77
CA GLU A 86 -2.27 18.38 0.74
C GLU A 86 -1.30 17.63 -0.16
N GLN A 87 -0.68 16.55 0.34
CA GLN A 87 0.39 15.81 -0.34
C GLN A 87 -0.06 14.47 -0.90
N GLY A 88 -1.32 14.15 -0.72
CA GLY A 88 -1.90 12.89 -1.17
C GLY A 88 -1.88 12.76 -2.69
N VAL A 89 -1.45 11.59 -3.17
CA VAL A 89 -1.42 11.26 -4.60
C VAL A 89 -2.17 9.97 -4.84
N ASN A 90 -3.05 9.98 -5.81
CA ASN A 90 -3.68 8.77 -6.32
C ASN A 90 -2.73 8.12 -7.33
N PHE A 91 -2.30 6.89 -7.04
CA PHE A 91 -1.47 6.07 -7.91
C PHE A 91 -2.22 4.82 -8.35
N THR A 92 -2.22 4.53 -9.64
CA THR A 92 -2.83 3.29 -10.16
C THR A 92 -1.77 2.23 -10.34
N ALA A 93 -1.77 1.23 -9.46
CA ALA A 93 -0.83 0.11 -9.52
C ALA A 93 -1.21 -0.91 -10.62
N GLY A 94 -0.22 -1.68 -11.09
CA GLY A 94 -0.42 -2.79 -12.02
C GLY A 94 -0.57 -2.41 -13.50
N LEU A 95 -0.42 -1.14 -13.85
CA LEU A 95 -0.40 -0.70 -15.24
C LEU A 95 1.02 -0.73 -15.83
N PRO A 96 1.17 -1.02 -17.14
CA PRO A 96 2.46 -0.93 -17.83
C PRO A 96 2.97 0.52 -17.94
N ILE A 97 2.07 1.50 -17.82
CA ILE A 97 2.38 2.93 -17.77
C ILE A 97 2.33 3.42 -16.31
N VAL A 98 3.00 4.53 -16.02
CA VAL A 98 2.84 5.24 -14.74
C VAL A 98 1.63 6.15 -14.84
N ARG A 99 0.68 5.99 -13.91
CA ARG A 99 -0.49 6.87 -13.76
C ARG A 99 -0.59 7.36 -12.33
N THR A 100 -0.40 8.65 -12.16
CA THR A 100 -0.64 9.38 -10.92
C THR A 100 -1.67 10.47 -11.16
N SER A 101 -2.36 10.89 -10.12
CA SER A 101 -3.22 12.07 -10.16
C SER A 101 -3.30 12.70 -8.78
N PRO A 102 -3.57 14.01 -8.70
CA PRO A 102 -3.92 14.66 -7.44
C PRO A 102 -5.08 13.94 -6.75
N ASP A 103 -5.05 13.89 -5.43
CA ASP A 103 -6.15 13.35 -4.60
C ASP A 103 -6.98 14.49 -4.00
N HIS A 104 -7.57 15.31 -4.85
CA HIS A 104 -8.50 16.38 -4.44
C HIS A 104 -9.85 16.22 -5.13
N GLY A 105 -10.88 16.88 -4.57
CA GLY A 105 -12.21 16.97 -5.18
C GLY A 105 -12.24 17.86 -6.43
N THR A 106 -13.43 18.07 -6.96
CA THR A 106 -13.64 18.86 -8.19
C THR A 106 -13.30 20.34 -8.06
N GLY A 107 -13.20 20.88 -6.84
CA GLY A 107 -12.83 22.28 -6.59
C GLY A 107 -13.81 23.30 -7.14
N LEU A 108 -15.08 22.91 -7.36
CA LEU A 108 -16.09 23.80 -7.96
C LEU A 108 -16.35 25.07 -7.15
N ASP A 109 -16.21 24.97 -5.84
CA ASP A 109 -16.37 26.08 -4.89
C ASP A 109 -15.28 27.15 -4.99
N ILE A 110 -14.11 26.81 -5.51
CA ILE A 110 -12.98 27.70 -5.73
C ILE A 110 -12.70 28.02 -7.21
N ALA A 111 -13.50 27.45 -8.11
CA ALA A 111 -13.33 27.66 -9.55
C ALA A 111 -13.42 29.15 -9.92
N GLY A 112 -12.46 29.64 -10.71
CA GLY A 112 -12.41 31.04 -11.15
C GLY A 112 -11.98 32.05 -10.06
N LYS A 113 -11.62 31.61 -8.85
CA LYS A 113 -11.19 32.49 -7.74
C LYS A 113 -9.68 32.67 -7.61
N ASP A 114 -8.90 31.97 -8.41
CA ASP A 114 -7.40 31.99 -8.41
C ASP A 114 -6.79 31.70 -7.02
N VAL A 115 -7.43 30.77 -6.26
CA VAL A 115 -7.00 30.37 -4.90
C VAL A 115 -6.67 28.88 -4.82
N ALA A 116 -6.64 28.18 -5.96
CA ALA A 116 -6.29 26.76 -5.98
C ALA A 116 -4.81 26.55 -5.65
N SER A 117 -4.53 25.55 -4.82
CA SER A 117 -3.17 25.12 -4.52
C SER A 117 -2.64 24.17 -5.59
N GLU A 118 -1.43 24.41 -6.09
CA GLU A 118 -0.76 23.53 -7.06
C GLU A 118 -0.06 22.34 -6.39
N VAL A 119 0.03 22.30 -5.07
CA VAL A 119 0.82 21.33 -4.30
C VAL A 119 0.48 19.89 -4.69
N SER A 120 -0.79 19.52 -4.64
CA SER A 120 -1.24 18.16 -4.94
C SER A 120 -0.91 17.73 -6.38
N PHE A 121 -1.00 18.64 -7.35
CA PHE A 121 -0.60 18.35 -8.73
C PHE A 121 0.92 18.17 -8.84
N ARG A 122 1.69 19.02 -8.20
CA ARG A 122 3.15 18.94 -8.16
C ARG A 122 3.64 17.63 -7.55
N GLU A 123 3.04 17.21 -6.43
CA GLU A 123 3.35 15.93 -5.78
C GLU A 123 3.02 14.74 -6.70
N ALA A 124 1.91 14.80 -7.44
CA ALA A 124 1.56 13.76 -8.42
C ALA A 124 2.61 13.68 -9.55
N VAL A 125 3.14 14.80 -10.04
CA VAL A 125 4.20 14.82 -11.04
C VAL A 125 5.50 14.26 -10.47
N TYR A 126 5.92 14.66 -9.27
CA TYR A 126 7.14 14.15 -8.64
C TYR A 126 7.06 12.65 -8.39
N LEU A 127 5.91 12.16 -7.92
CA LEU A 127 5.71 10.73 -7.74
C LEU A 127 5.80 9.97 -9.07
N ALA A 128 5.23 10.51 -10.15
CA ALA A 128 5.32 9.89 -11.48
C ALA A 128 6.76 9.75 -11.97
N ILE A 129 7.57 10.81 -11.80
CA ILE A 129 9.00 10.81 -12.16
C ILE A 129 9.74 9.76 -11.34
N ASN A 130 9.56 9.76 -10.02
CA ASN A 130 10.22 8.83 -9.11
C ASN A 130 9.90 7.36 -9.47
N ILE A 131 8.61 7.06 -9.73
CA ILE A 131 8.20 5.70 -10.13
C ILE A 131 8.82 5.30 -11.47
N ALA A 132 8.88 6.22 -12.45
CA ALA A 132 9.48 5.94 -13.74
C ALA A 132 10.98 5.60 -13.60
N GLU A 133 11.70 6.37 -12.79
CA GLU A 133 13.10 6.12 -12.47
C GLU A 133 13.29 4.78 -11.75
N LYS A 134 12.47 4.47 -10.74
CA LYS A 134 12.53 3.19 -10.01
C LYS A 134 12.23 1.99 -10.90
N ARG A 135 11.29 2.11 -11.83
CA ARG A 135 11.02 1.05 -12.82
C ARG A 135 12.20 0.83 -13.77
N ALA A 136 12.85 1.91 -14.21
CA ALA A 136 14.04 1.82 -15.06
C ALA A 136 15.20 1.15 -14.32
N GLU A 137 15.49 1.58 -13.09
CA GLU A 137 16.50 0.99 -12.20
C GLU A 137 16.23 -0.50 -11.95
N TYR A 138 14.99 -0.85 -11.60
CA TYR A 138 14.59 -2.24 -11.39
C TYR A 138 14.80 -3.11 -12.63
N LYS A 139 14.45 -2.60 -13.80
CA LYS A 139 14.64 -3.30 -15.06
C LYS A 139 16.13 -3.52 -15.37
N GLU A 140 16.96 -2.51 -15.13
CA GLU A 140 18.41 -2.61 -15.33
C GLU A 140 19.02 -3.64 -14.39
N LEU A 141 18.73 -3.56 -13.09
CA LEU A 141 19.22 -4.51 -12.07
C LEU A 141 18.81 -5.97 -12.34
N ASN A 142 17.66 -6.17 -12.98
CA ASN A 142 17.15 -7.51 -13.29
C ASN A 142 17.46 -7.99 -14.73
N SER A 143 18.12 -7.17 -15.54
CA SER A 143 18.45 -7.53 -16.93
C SER A 143 19.54 -8.61 -17.04
N ASN A 144 20.41 -8.71 -16.03
CA ASN A 144 21.53 -9.65 -16.01
C ASN A 144 21.67 -10.31 -14.62
N VAL A 145 20.65 -11.02 -14.20
CA VAL A 145 20.64 -11.73 -12.92
C VAL A 145 21.60 -12.92 -12.95
N LEU A 146 22.52 -12.99 -11.99
CA LEU A 146 23.37 -14.17 -11.81
C LEU A 146 22.50 -15.42 -11.60
N GLN A 147 22.69 -16.42 -12.46
CA GLN A 147 22.02 -17.71 -12.28
C GLN A 147 22.66 -18.43 -11.10
N THR A 148 21.89 -18.67 -10.04
CA THR A 148 22.33 -19.50 -8.92
C THR A 148 22.41 -20.94 -9.39
N GLN A 149 23.62 -21.51 -9.40
CA GLN A 149 23.77 -22.95 -9.54
C GLN A 149 23.29 -23.63 -8.27
N ASN A 150 22.34 -24.55 -8.39
CA ASN A 150 22.01 -25.47 -7.30
C ASN A 150 23.23 -26.38 -7.09
N VAL A 151 24.06 -26.05 -6.13
CA VAL A 151 25.10 -26.97 -5.65
C VAL A 151 24.39 -27.99 -4.76
N ASP A 152 23.99 -29.10 -5.34
CA ASP A 152 23.59 -30.29 -4.59
C ASP A 152 24.76 -30.67 -3.68
N ARG A 153 24.74 -30.24 -2.42
CA ARG A 153 25.63 -30.76 -1.37
C ARG A 153 25.21 -32.20 -1.12
N LYS A 154 25.71 -33.15 -1.90
CA LYS A 154 25.79 -34.54 -1.50
C LYS A 154 26.61 -34.54 -0.23
N ARG A 155 25.96 -34.70 0.92
CA ARG A 155 26.63 -35.08 2.15
C ARG A 155 27.12 -36.48 1.93
N GLU A 156 28.41 -36.62 1.66
CA GLU A 156 29.09 -37.90 1.83
C GLU A 156 28.99 -38.23 3.33
N ARG A 157 28.36 -39.37 3.60
CA ARG A 157 28.39 -40.03 4.93
C ARG A 157 29.60 -40.96 5.00
#